data_b6c5f4ad749da49304b76d0dc92ec483
#
_entry.id   b6c5f4ad749da49304b76d0dc92ec483
#
_cell.length_a   1.000
_cell.length_b   1.000
_cell.length_c   1.000
_cell.angle_alpha   90.00
_cell.angle_beta   90.00
_cell.angle_gamma   90.00
#
_symmetry.space_group_name_H-M   'P 1'
#
loop_
_entity.id
_entity.type
_entity.pdbx_description
1 polymer ?
#
loop_
_entity_poly.entity_id
_entity_poly.type
_entity_poly.pdbx_seq_one_letter_code
_entity_poly.pdbx_strand_id
1 'polypeptide(L)'
;AMMVSIATSAGTGSEVTPFAVITDEETGIKYPLADYELTPDMAIVDAELMMTSPKGLTACAGIDVLVHSIEAYVSIMASEYTNGLALEAIRLVFKYLPDAYNEGTTNIKAREKMAHASCMAGMAFSNAFLGINHSMAHKLGAFHHLPHGMANSLVMKEVIKFNATDAPTKQAAFAQYKYPNAAWRYARIADHLGLGGNTEAEKVELLLKAIDELQNKVNMPKTIKDAGVSEVKFFETLDEMVEQAFDDQCTGANPRYPLMKELKEMYITSYYGEKEEAVKEAAVEATAKKEKKNK
;
A
#
# COMPACT_ATOMS: atom_id res chain seq x y z
N ALA A 1 9.06 31.37 -0.39
CA ALA A 1 9.74 31.12 -1.69
C ALA A 1 8.89 30.14 -2.48
N MET A 2 8.80 30.32 -3.79
CA MET A 2 8.10 29.37 -4.66
C MET A 2 8.88 28.05 -4.73
N MET A 3 8.21 26.94 -4.49
CA MET A 3 8.77 25.60 -4.58
C MET A 3 8.30 24.91 -5.87
N VAL A 4 9.26 24.52 -6.72
CA VAL A 4 8.99 23.75 -7.95
C VAL A 4 9.52 22.34 -7.75
N SER A 5 8.65 21.33 -7.88
CA SER A 5 9.02 19.93 -7.78
C SER A 5 9.06 19.28 -9.15
N ILE A 6 10.15 18.58 -9.45
CA ILE A 6 10.37 17.87 -10.71
C ILE A 6 10.46 16.38 -10.38
N ALA A 7 9.45 15.61 -10.78
CA ALA A 7 9.39 14.18 -10.48
C ALA A 7 10.43 13.39 -11.30
N THR A 8 11.23 12.57 -10.62
CA THR A 8 12.23 11.68 -11.24
C THR A 8 11.90 10.20 -11.08
N SER A 9 10.78 9.90 -10.40
CA SER A 9 10.23 8.55 -10.25
C SER A 9 8.70 8.60 -10.34
N ALA A 10 8.08 7.52 -10.78
CA ALA A 10 6.64 7.37 -10.85
C ALA A 10 6.16 6.46 -9.70
N GLY A 11 6.04 7.01 -8.51
CA GLY A 11 5.70 6.26 -7.30
C GLY A 11 5.09 7.12 -6.20
N THR A 12 5.88 8.02 -5.64
CA THR A 12 5.54 8.76 -4.42
C THR A 12 4.46 9.82 -4.59
N GLY A 13 4.31 10.40 -5.80
CA GLY A 13 3.45 11.57 -6.01
C GLY A 13 3.86 12.79 -5.18
N SER A 14 5.12 12.84 -4.69
CA SER A 14 5.60 13.89 -3.80
C SER A 14 5.57 15.29 -4.41
N GLU A 15 5.49 15.39 -5.73
CA GLU A 15 5.37 16.63 -6.48
C GLU A 15 4.01 17.35 -6.28
N VAL A 16 3.03 16.64 -5.71
CA VAL A 16 1.67 17.17 -5.47
C VAL A 16 1.14 16.86 -4.06
N THR A 17 2.02 16.51 -3.13
CA THR A 17 1.61 16.08 -1.79
C THR A 17 2.13 17.02 -0.69
N PRO A 18 1.39 17.18 0.43
CA PRO A 18 1.78 18.00 1.57
C PRO A 18 2.63 17.24 2.60
N PHE A 19 3.35 16.20 2.20
CA PHE A 19 4.05 15.31 3.11
C PHE A 19 5.57 15.39 2.95
N ALA A 20 6.29 15.36 4.08
CA ALA A 20 7.73 15.14 4.14
C ALA A 20 8.04 14.10 5.22
N VAL A 21 8.98 13.20 4.95
CA VAL A 21 9.41 12.20 5.95
C VAL A 21 10.83 12.50 6.34
N ILE A 22 11.05 12.87 7.62
CA ILE A 22 12.36 13.14 8.19
C ILE A 22 12.76 11.95 9.06
N THR A 23 13.99 11.48 8.88
CA THR A 23 14.56 10.45 9.75
C THR A 23 15.40 11.13 10.82
N ASP A 24 15.11 10.88 12.07
CA ASP A 24 15.97 11.23 13.19
C ASP A 24 17.19 10.30 13.17
N GLU A 25 18.39 10.86 13.01
CA GLU A 25 19.62 10.08 12.89
C GLU A 25 20.03 9.42 14.22
N GLU A 26 19.63 9.98 15.38
CA GLU A 26 19.97 9.44 16.69
C GLU A 26 19.11 8.22 17.04
N THR A 27 17.82 8.28 16.75
CA THR A 27 16.85 7.23 17.11
C THR A 27 16.52 6.28 15.96
N GLY A 28 16.83 6.66 14.71
CA GLY A 28 16.43 5.94 13.51
C GLY A 28 14.91 6.03 13.19
N ILE A 29 14.17 6.82 13.97
CA ILE A 29 12.72 6.95 13.81
C ILE A 29 12.40 7.88 12.63
N LYS A 30 11.45 7.47 11.81
CA LYS A 30 10.92 8.27 10.71
C LYS A 30 9.69 9.04 11.17
N TYR A 31 9.77 10.36 11.09
CA TYR A 31 8.68 11.27 11.41
C TYR A 31 8.02 11.77 10.12
N PRO A 32 6.82 11.35 9.80
CA PRO A 32 6.06 11.95 8.71
C PRO A 32 5.51 13.29 9.16
N LEU A 33 5.86 14.32 8.42
CA LEU A 33 5.34 15.67 8.57
C LEU A 33 4.24 15.89 7.54
N ALA A 34 3.15 16.50 7.95
CA ALA A 34 2.04 16.85 7.07
C ALA A 34 1.66 18.31 7.31
N ASP A 35 1.86 19.15 6.32
CA ASP A 35 1.47 20.54 6.32
C ASP A 35 1.18 21.00 4.89
N TYR A 36 0.09 21.73 4.67
CA TYR A 36 -0.25 22.24 3.33
C TYR A 36 0.82 23.16 2.76
N GLU A 37 1.61 23.85 3.59
CA GLU A 37 2.73 24.67 3.18
C GLU A 37 3.90 23.86 2.56
N LEU A 38 3.90 22.53 2.75
CA LEU A 38 4.87 21.62 2.12
C LEU A 38 4.47 21.24 0.68
N THR A 39 3.23 21.57 0.27
CA THR A 39 2.78 21.26 -1.11
C THR A 39 3.53 22.16 -2.09
N PRO A 40 4.19 21.60 -3.12
CA PRO A 40 4.84 22.40 -4.15
C PRO A 40 3.88 23.34 -4.87
N ASP A 41 4.32 24.56 -5.17
CA ASP A 41 3.56 25.54 -5.95
C ASP A 41 3.42 25.12 -7.42
N MET A 42 4.38 24.33 -7.92
CA MET A 42 4.38 23.81 -9.29
C MET A 42 4.99 22.41 -9.32
N ALA A 43 4.31 21.52 -10.03
CA ALA A 43 4.79 20.17 -10.33
C ALA A 43 5.17 20.06 -11.82
N ILE A 44 6.35 19.52 -12.11
CA ILE A 44 6.79 19.18 -13.46
C ILE A 44 6.88 17.65 -13.53
N VAL A 45 6.05 17.06 -14.40
CA VAL A 45 5.98 15.61 -14.60
C VAL A 45 6.46 15.30 -16.02
N ASP A 46 7.76 15.00 -16.13
CA ASP A 46 8.42 14.70 -17.39
C ASP A 46 8.90 13.24 -17.42
N ALA A 47 8.30 12.46 -18.31
CA ALA A 47 8.62 11.05 -18.44
C ALA A 47 10.05 10.77 -18.91
N GLU A 48 10.71 11.71 -19.59
CA GLU A 48 12.09 11.56 -20.05
C GLU A 48 13.06 11.37 -18.86
N LEU A 49 12.79 12.07 -17.74
CA LEU A 49 13.59 11.95 -16.51
C LEU A 49 13.48 10.57 -15.83
N MET A 50 12.48 9.79 -16.22
CA MET A 50 12.23 8.46 -15.66
C MET A 50 12.67 7.31 -16.57
N MET A 51 13.14 7.61 -17.81
CA MET A 51 13.49 6.57 -18.79
C MET A 51 14.62 5.65 -18.34
N THR A 52 15.51 6.14 -17.49
CA THR A 52 16.65 5.37 -16.99
C THR A 52 16.37 4.61 -15.69
N SER A 53 15.14 4.69 -15.16
CA SER A 53 14.78 4.02 -13.91
C SER A 53 14.94 2.50 -14.02
N PRO A 54 15.67 1.87 -13.09
CA PRO A 54 15.87 0.41 -13.08
C PRO A 54 14.54 -0.35 -12.93
N LYS A 55 14.50 -1.60 -13.43
CA LYS A 55 13.30 -2.46 -13.33
C LYS A 55 12.78 -2.62 -11.91
N GLY A 56 13.65 -2.87 -10.93
CA GLY A 56 13.27 -3.03 -9.54
C GLY A 56 12.62 -1.75 -8.96
N LEU A 57 13.18 -0.58 -9.26
CA LEU A 57 12.57 0.69 -8.87
C LEU A 57 11.23 0.90 -9.57
N THR A 58 11.14 0.62 -10.87
CA THR A 58 9.89 0.74 -11.65
C THR A 58 8.79 -0.14 -11.06
N ALA A 59 9.11 -1.38 -10.72
CA ALA A 59 8.17 -2.32 -10.11
C ALA A 59 7.69 -1.83 -8.74
N CYS A 60 8.62 -1.50 -7.84
CA CYS A 60 8.27 -1.00 -6.49
C CYS A 60 7.45 0.29 -6.57
N ALA A 61 7.92 1.29 -7.34
CA ALA A 61 7.22 2.55 -7.49
C ALA A 61 5.82 2.39 -8.10
N GLY A 62 5.68 1.55 -9.14
CA GLY A 62 4.39 1.32 -9.78
C GLY A 62 3.39 0.57 -8.90
N ILE A 63 3.83 -0.39 -8.10
CA ILE A 63 2.96 -1.04 -7.11
C ILE A 63 2.59 -0.07 -5.98
N ASP A 64 3.49 0.83 -5.61
CA ASP A 64 3.22 1.88 -4.63
C ASP A 64 2.09 2.81 -5.11
N VAL A 65 2.13 3.24 -6.39
CA VAL A 65 1.02 3.99 -7.02
C VAL A 65 -0.31 3.23 -6.93
N LEU A 66 -0.28 1.91 -7.14
CA LEU A 66 -1.49 1.08 -7.03
C LEU A 66 -2.05 1.11 -5.60
N VAL A 67 -1.18 0.94 -4.60
CA VAL A 67 -1.58 0.94 -3.19
C VAL A 67 -2.09 2.32 -2.78
N HIS A 68 -1.38 3.40 -3.12
CA HIS A 68 -1.84 4.78 -2.91
C HIS A 68 -3.27 4.99 -3.43
N SER A 69 -3.50 4.56 -4.67
CA SER A 69 -4.79 4.75 -5.34
C SER A 69 -5.89 3.90 -4.71
N ILE A 70 -5.61 2.64 -4.38
CA ILE A 70 -6.58 1.74 -3.75
C ILE A 70 -6.96 2.28 -2.37
N GLU A 71 -5.97 2.65 -1.53
CA GLU A 71 -6.24 3.17 -0.19
C GLU A 71 -6.99 4.50 -0.23
N ALA A 72 -6.57 5.44 -1.07
CA ALA A 72 -7.29 6.70 -1.26
C ALA A 72 -8.74 6.46 -1.71
N TYR A 73 -8.99 5.46 -2.57
CA TYR A 73 -10.32 5.15 -3.04
C TYR A 73 -11.22 4.56 -1.96
N VAL A 74 -10.69 3.70 -1.07
CA VAL A 74 -11.49 3.06 0.00
C VAL A 74 -11.47 3.83 1.31
N SER A 75 -10.67 4.90 1.43
CA SER A 75 -10.55 5.73 2.62
C SER A 75 -11.89 6.29 3.09
N ILE A 76 -12.04 6.47 4.40
CA ILE A 76 -13.19 7.17 4.99
C ILE A 76 -13.23 8.66 4.61
N MET A 77 -12.13 9.21 4.13
CA MET A 77 -12.00 10.61 3.67
C MET A 77 -12.18 10.74 2.15
N ALA A 78 -12.48 9.65 1.44
CA ALA A 78 -12.66 9.66 -0.02
C ALA A 78 -13.83 10.56 -0.44
N SER A 79 -13.67 11.23 -1.56
CA SER A 79 -14.66 12.10 -2.19
C SER A 79 -14.80 11.77 -3.68
N GLU A 80 -15.81 12.35 -4.35
CA GLU A 80 -16.00 12.21 -5.79
C GLU A 80 -14.76 12.69 -6.57
N TYR A 81 -14.08 13.72 -6.08
CA TYR A 81 -12.85 14.24 -6.69
C TYR A 81 -11.69 13.23 -6.58
N THR A 82 -11.46 12.70 -5.38
CA THR A 82 -10.38 11.73 -5.15
C THR A 82 -10.68 10.38 -5.80
N ASN A 83 -11.96 9.97 -5.85
CA ASN A 83 -12.39 8.72 -6.47
C ASN A 83 -12.06 8.68 -7.97
N GLY A 84 -12.31 9.77 -8.70
CA GLY A 84 -12.03 9.85 -10.13
C GLY A 84 -10.53 9.72 -10.44
N LEU A 85 -9.69 10.41 -9.67
CA LEU A 85 -8.23 10.34 -9.79
C LEU A 85 -7.69 8.95 -9.44
N ALA A 86 -8.15 8.38 -8.33
CA ALA A 86 -7.71 7.07 -7.85
C ALA A 86 -8.07 5.95 -8.84
N LEU A 87 -9.30 5.90 -9.34
CA LEU A 87 -9.73 4.88 -10.30
C LEU A 87 -8.97 4.96 -11.61
N GLU A 88 -8.72 6.17 -12.13
CA GLU A 88 -7.94 6.33 -13.36
C GLU A 88 -6.47 5.94 -13.13
N ALA A 89 -5.87 6.29 -11.99
CA ALA A 89 -4.52 5.87 -11.65
C ALA A 89 -4.42 4.33 -11.59
N ILE A 90 -5.37 3.65 -10.93
CA ILE A 90 -5.45 2.18 -10.89
C ILE A 90 -5.47 1.60 -12.30
N ARG A 91 -6.34 2.12 -13.17
CA ARG A 91 -6.47 1.66 -14.56
C ARG A 91 -5.15 1.81 -15.35
N LEU A 92 -4.49 2.95 -15.18
CA LEU A 92 -3.21 3.22 -15.83
C LEU A 92 -2.12 2.26 -15.35
N VAL A 93 -2.04 1.98 -14.04
CA VAL A 93 -1.07 1.03 -13.48
C VAL A 93 -1.28 -0.37 -14.06
N PHE A 94 -2.51 -0.91 -14.01
CA PHE A 94 -2.78 -2.23 -14.57
C PHE A 94 -2.43 -2.35 -16.04
N LYS A 95 -2.62 -1.27 -16.79
CA LYS A 95 -2.38 -1.26 -18.24
C LYS A 95 -0.91 -1.06 -18.61
N TYR A 96 -0.20 -0.18 -17.92
CA TYR A 96 1.11 0.30 -18.40
C TYR A 96 2.30 -0.07 -17.52
N LEU A 97 2.09 -0.52 -16.26
CA LEU A 97 3.20 -0.92 -15.41
C LEU A 97 4.00 -2.10 -15.99
N PRO A 98 3.37 -3.16 -16.55
CA PRO A 98 4.14 -4.23 -17.20
C PRO A 98 5.01 -3.76 -18.36
N ASP A 99 4.50 -2.83 -19.19
CA ASP A 99 5.27 -2.27 -20.30
C ASP A 99 6.40 -1.36 -19.80
N ALA A 100 6.13 -0.50 -18.80
CA ALA A 100 7.15 0.33 -18.19
C ALA A 100 8.25 -0.49 -17.50
N TYR A 101 7.92 -1.66 -16.95
CA TYR A 101 8.88 -2.60 -16.36
C TYR A 101 9.72 -3.31 -17.41
N ASN A 102 9.11 -3.80 -18.49
CA ASN A 102 9.79 -4.59 -19.51
C ASN A 102 10.56 -3.73 -20.51
N GLU A 103 10.00 -2.61 -20.93
CA GLU A 103 10.45 -1.77 -22.04
C GLU A 103 10.77 -0.33 -21.60
N GLY A 104 10.95 -0.07 -20.30
CA GLY A 104 10.99 1.27 -19.72
C GLY A 104 12.07 2.20 -20.28
N THR A 105 13.14 1.68 -20.87
CA THR A 105 14.19 2.48 -21.50
C THR A 105 13.87 2.92 -22.93
N THR A 106 12.86 2.34 -23.56
CA THR A 106 12.48 2.59 -24.96
C THR A 106 11.01 2.99 -25.13
N ASN A 107 10.16 2.67 -24.15
CA ASN A 107 8.72 2.94 -24.19
C ASN A 107 8.36 4.18 -23.36
N ILE A 108 8.61 5.36 -23.94
CA ILE A 108 8.31 6.64 -23.29
C ILE A 108 6.82 6.78 -22.97
N LYS A 109 5.93 6.20 -23.79
CA LYS A 109 4.50 6.25 -23.53
C LYS A 109 4.11 5.52 -22.25
N ALA A 110 4.70 4.34 -21.99
CA ALA A 110 4.45 3.61 -20.75
C ALA A 110 4.98 4.40 -19.54
N ARG A 111 6.16 5.03 -19.66
CA ARG A 111 6.71 5.92 -18.61
C ARG A 111 5.81 7.13 -18.35
N GLU A 112 5.36 7.79 -19.41
CA GLU A 112 4.43 8.92 -19.30
C GLU A 112 3.14 8.53 -18.57
N LYS A 113 2.54 7.38 -18.92
CA LYS A 113 1.30 6.93 -18.27
C LYS A 113 1.52 6.53 -16.81
N MET A 114 2.66 5.95 -16.47
CA MET A 114 3.01 5.69 -15.07
C MET A 114 3.29 6.98 -14.29
N ALA A 115 3.94 7.97 -14.90
CA ALA A 115 4.15 9.28 -14.28
C ALA A 115 2.80 9.99 -14.01
N HIS A 116 1.89 9.96 -14.98
CA HIS A 116 0.53 10.49 -14.78
C HIS A 116 -0.23 9.74 -13.68
N ALA A 117 -0.14 8.40 -13.64
CA ALA A 117 -0.76 7.61 -12.59
C ALA A 117 -0.23 7.97 -11.19
N SER A 118 1.09 8.16 -11.06
CA SER A 118 1.73 8.58 -9.81
C SER A 118 1.24 9.94 -9.35
N CYS A 119 1.21 10.93 -10.24
CA CYS A 119 0.71 12.27 -9.95
C CYS A 119 -0.77 12.25 -9.55
N MET A 120 -1.62 11.51 -10.29
CA MET A 120 -3.05 11.35 -9.95
C MET A 120 -3.26 10.69 -8.59
N ALA A 121 -2.49 9.62 -8.28
CA ALA A 121 -2.52 8.97 -6.99
C ALA A 121 -2.10 9.94 -5.88
N GLY A 122 -1.04 10.74 -6.11
CA GLY A 122 -0.60 11.80 -5.22
C GLY A 122 -1.70 12.81 -4.89
N MET A 123 -2.37 13.32 -5.91
CA MET A 123 -3.52 14.24 -5.73
C MET A 123 -4.67 13.56 -4.98
N ALA A 124 -4.93 12.28 -5.23
CA ALA A 124 -5.99 11.55 -4.56
C ALA A 124 -5.69 11.37 -3.07
N PHE A 125 -4.54 10.78 -2.71
CA PHE A 125 -4.25 10.50 -1.31
C PHE A 125 -3.87 11.74 -0.49
N SER A 126 -3.40 12.81 -1.09
CA SER A 126 -3.22 14.10 -0.41
C SER A 126 -4.52 14.62 0.22
N ASN A 127 -5.65 14.27 -0.36
CA ASN A 127 -6.97 14.70 0.09
C ASN A 127 -7.79 13.59 0.77
N ALA A 128 -7.57 12.33 0.39
CA ALA A 128 -8.28 11.17 0.98
C ALA A 128 -7.47 10.44 2.05
N PHE A 129 -6.18 10.75 2.19
CA PHE A 129 -5.24 10.04 3.03
C PHE A 129 -5.05 8.57 2.60
N LEU A 130 -4.34 7.79 3.43
CA LEU A 130 -4.00 6.39 3.19
C LEU A 130 -4.68 5.49 4.23
N GLY A 131 -4.22 4.27 4.42
CA GLY A 131 -4.80 3.30 5.33
C GLY A 131 -3.76 2.37 5.96
N ILE A 132 -4.23 1.24 6.48
CA ILE A 132 -3.38 0.29 7.21
C ILE A 132 -2.36 -0.43 6.33
N ASN A 133 -2.52 -0.43 5.01
CA ASN A 133 -1.49 -0.98 4.13
C ASN A 133 -0.19 -0.19 4.29
N HIS A 134 -0.26 1.14 4.22
CA HIS A 134 0.89 2.00 4.46
C HIS A 134 1.37 1.93 5.90
N SER A 135 0.46 1.92 6.89
CA SER A 135 0.83 1.77 8.29
C SER A 135 1.69 0.52 8.53
N MET A 136 1.30 -0.61 7.97
CA MET A 136 2.06 -1.86 8.06
C MET A 136 3.35 -1.81 7.24
N ALA A 137 3.32 -1.29 6.02
CA ALA A 137 4.47 -1.22 5.13
C ALA A 137 5.58 -0.31 5.67
N HIS A 138 5.23 0.80 6.34
CA HIS A 138 6.20 1.68 7.00
C HIS A 138 7.08 0.90 7.98
N LYS A 139 6.48 0.00 8.77
CA LYS A 139 7.20 -0.78 9.78
C LYS A 139 8.04 -1.89 9.16
N LEU A 140 7.53 -2.57 8.13
CA LEU A 140 8.35 -3.52 7.35
C LEU A 140 9.58 -2.85 6.74
N GLY A 141 9.41 -1.65 6.18
CA GLY A 141 10.53 -0.87 5.64
C GLY A 141 11.54 -0.45 6.72
N ALA A 142 11.06 0.00 7.88
CA ALA A 142 11.91 0.46 8.97
C ALA A 142 12.71 -0.68 9.63
N PHE A 143 12.04 -1.78 9.98
CA PHE A 143 12.65 -2.88 10.72
C PHE A 143 13.46 -3.85 9.85
N HIS A 144 13.05 -4.02 8.58
CA HIS A 144 13.64 -5.03 7.69
C HIS A 144 14.29 -4.46 6.43
N HIS A 145 14.37 -3.12 6.33
CA HIS A 145 15.02 -2.41 5.22
C HIS A 145 14.45 -2.77 3.83
N LEU A 146 13.17 -3.13 3.77
CA LEU A 146 12.49 -3.40 2.51
C LEU A 146 12.21 -2.08 1.77
N PRO A 147 12.38 -2.06 0.43
CA PRO A 147 11.91 -0.93 -0.38
C PRO A 147 10.42 -0.67 -0.13
N HIS A 148 10.03 0.60 -0.02
CA HIS A 148 8.68 0.99 0.39
C HIS A 148 7.56 0.34 -0.45
N GLY A 149 7.62 0.44 -1.77
CA GLY A 149 6.62 -0.18 -2.63
C GLY A 149 6.62 -1.72 -2.58
N MET A 150 7.76 -2.35 -2.27
CA MET A 150 7.81 -3.79 -2.00
C MET A 150 7.08 -4.12 -0.70
N ALA A 151 7.35 -3.38 0.38
CA ALA A 151 6.67 -3.58 1.66
C ALA A 151 5.15 -3.41 1.51
N ASN A 152 4.70 -2.38 0.76
CA ASN A 152 3.30 -2.18 0.41
C ASN A 152 2.71 -3.38 -0.38
N SER A 153 3.45 -3.89 -1.36
CA SER A 153 3.04 -5.04 -2.17
C SER A 153 2.75 -6.29 -1.33
N LEU A 154 3.58 -6.54 -0.32
CA LEU A 154 3.56 -7.78 0.48
C LEU A 154 2.34 -7.88 1.40
N VAL A 155 1.81 -6.76 1.88
CA VAL A 155 0.66 -6.76 2.80
C VAL A 155 -0.67 -6.44 2.11
N MET A 156 -0.64 -5.93 0.88
CA MET A 156 -1.79 -5.39 0.16
C MET A 156 -2.99 -6.36 0.08
N LYS A 157 -2.75 -7.63 -0.26
CA LYS A 157 -3.83 -8.60 -0.41
C LYS A 157 -4.53 -8.90 0.91
N GLU A 158 -3.78 -9.04 1.98
CA GLU A 158 -4.34 -9.31 3.31
C GLU A 158 -5.12 -8.10 3.84
N VAL A 159 -4.65 -6.90 3.56
CA VAL A 159 -5.37 -5.66 3.90
C VAL A 159 -6.69 -5.56 3.11
N ILE A 160 -6.69 -5.86 1.81
CA ILE A 160 -7.93 -5.87 1.00
C ILE A 160 -8.94 -6.87 1.57
N LYS A 161 -8.52 -8.10 1.88
CA LYS A 161 -9.37 -9.13 2.49
C LYS A 161 -9.93 -8.67 3.83
N PHE A 162 -9.07 -8.13 4.70
CA PHE A 162 -9.46 -7.58 5.99
C PHE A 162 -10.54 -6.49 5.84
N ASN A 163 -10.30 -5.52 4.98
CA ASN A 163 -11.22 -4.40 4.76
C ASN A 163 -12.54 -4.85 4.10
N ALA A 164 -12.52 -5.88 3.25
CA ALA A 164 -13.69 -6.40 2.56
C ALA A 164 -14.56 -7.32 3.44
N THR A 165 -14.07 -7.72 4.60
CA THR A 165 -14.81 -8.59 5.52
C THR A 165 -15.82 -7.79 6.34
N ASP A 166 -17.05 -8.29 6.46
CA ASP A 166 -18.06 -7.73 7.33
C ASP A 166 -17.62 -7.78 8.80
N ALA A 167 -17.70 -6.64 9.47
CA ALA A 167 -17.46 -6.56 10.90
C ALA A 167 -18.76 -6.17 11.63
N PRO A 168 -19.12 -6.88 12.69
CA PRO A 168 -20.42 -6.67 13.38
C PRO A 168 -20.48 -5.39 14.22
N THR A 169 -19.35 -4.70 14.41
CA THR A 169 -19.20 -3.55 15.30
C THR A 169 -18.64 -2.33 14.59
N LYS A 170 -18.24 -1.32 15.34
CA LYS A 170 -17.63 -0.08 14.82
C LYS A 170 -16.46 -0.38 13.88
N GLN A 171 -16.57 0.07 12.65
CA GLN A 171 -15.60 -0.23 11.59
C GLN A 171 -14.67 0.95 11.23
N ALA A 172 -14.94 2.15 11.78
CA ALA A 172 -14.15 3.34 11.52
C ALA A 172 -13.86 4.13 12.80
N ALA A 173 -12.81 4.95 12.78
CA ALA A 173 -12.45 5.83 13.88
C ALA A 173 -13.52 6.92 14.16
N PHE A 174 -14.22 7.37 13.11
CA PHE A 174 -15.23 8.43 13.22
C PHE A 174 -16.62 7.85 13.47
N ALA A 175 -17.25 8.27 14.55
CA ALA A 175 -18.57 7.79 14.96
C ALA A 175 -19.70 8.09 13.96
N GLN A 176 -19.57 9.16 13.18
CA GLN A 176 -20.51 9.54 12.11
C GLN A 176 -20.41 8.66 10.87
N TYR A 177 -19.34 7.93 10.69
CA TYR A 177 -19.16 7.03 9.56
C TYR A 177 -19.91 5.73 9.84
N LYS A 178 -21.13 5.63 9.31
CA LYS A 178 -22.04 4.54 9.65
C LYS A 178 -21.70 3.20 9.00
N TYR A 179 -21.23 3.25 7.73
CA TYR A 179 -21.05 2.07 6.91
C TYR A 179 -19.83 2.23 6.01
N PRO A 180 -18.62 1.85 6.45
CA PRO A 180 -17.51 1.68 5.53
C PRO A 180 -17.85 0.52 4.58
N ASN A 181 -18.25 0.82 3.36
CA ASN A 181 -18.58 -0.18 2.37
C ASN A 181 -17.35 -0.51 1.52
N ALA A 182 -16.31 -1.02 2.17
CA ALA A 182 -15.05 -1.33 1.50
C ALA A 182 -15.22 -2.45 0.46
N ALA A 183 -15.99 -3.50 0.75
CA ALA A 183 -16.25 -4.58 -0.19
C ALA A 183 -16.87 -4.05 -1.49
N TRP A 184 -17.90 -3.20 -1.38
CA TRP A 184 -18.50 -2.54 -2.54
C TRP A 184 -17.49 -1.67 -3.30
N ARG A 185 -16.65 -0.91 -2.61
CA ARG A 185 -15.63 -0.08 -3.25
C ARG A 185 -14.59 -0.92 -4.00
N TYR A 186 -14.10 -2.01 -3.42
CA TYR A 186 -13.22 -2.94 -4.13
C TYR A 186 -13.92 -3.59 -5.34
N ALA A 187 -15.19 -3.96 -5.22
CA ALA A 187 -15.98 -4.47 -6.33
C ALA A 187 -16.11 -3.43 -7.46
N ARG A 188 -16.23 -2.13 -7.13
CA ARG A 188 -16.23 -1.04 -8.12
C ARG A 188 -14.88 -0.88 -8.83
N ILE A 189 -13.77 -1.14 -8.16
CA ILE A 189 -12.45 -1.20 -8.81
C ILE A 189 -12.42 -2.34 -9.82
N ALA A 190 -12.92 -3.52 -9.47
CA ALA A 190 -13.02 -4.66 -10.39
C ALA A 190 -13.89 -4.35 -11.60
N ASP A 191 -15.04 -3.68 -11.41
CA ASP A 191 -15.90 -3.22 -12.50
C ASP A 191 -15.17 -2.23 -13.41
N HIS A 192 -14.46 -1.27 -12.83
CA HIS A 192 -13.70 -0.26 -13.59
C HIS A 192 -12.58 -0.87 -14.44
N LEU A 193 -11.98 -1.97 -13.95
CA LEU A 193 -10.98 -2.74 -14.68
C LEU A 193 -11.57 -3.76 -15.67
N GLY A 194 -12.90 -3.92 -15.67
CA GLY A 194 -13.58 -4.88 -16.54
C GLY A 194 -13.30 -6.35 -16.20
N LEU A 195 -13.07 -6.69 -14.92
CA LEU A 195 -12.70 -8.03 -14.50
C LEU A 195 -13.86 -9.03 -14.49
N GLY A 196 -15.12 -8.54 -14.54
CA GLY A 196 -16.31 -9.38 -14.45
C GLY A 196 -16.74 -9.67 -13.01
N GLY A 197 -17.50 -10.77 -12.81
CA GLY A 197 -18.11 -11.14 -11.53
C GLY A 197 -19.54 -10.62 -11.38
N ASN A 198 -20.36 -11.38 -10.64
CA ASN A 198 -21.80 -11.09 -10.47
C ASN A 198 -22.09 -10.54 -9.06
N THR A 199 -21.30 -10.92 -8.08
CA THR A 199 -21.44 -10.50 -6.68
C THR A 199 -20.23 -9.65 -6.23
N GLU A 200 -20.39 -8.89 -5.16
CA GLU A 200 -19.27 -8.12 -4.57
C GLU A 200 -18.12 -9.05 -4.18
N ALA A 201 -18.41 -10.18 -3.56
CA ALA A 201 -17.39 -11.15 -3.17
C ALA A 201 -16.61 -11.71 -4.38
N GLU A 202 -17.31 -12.13 -5.45
CA GLU A 202 -16.64 -12.57 -6.68
C GLU A 202 -15.75 -11.49 -7.28
N LYS A 203 -16.19 -10.23 -7.28
CA LYS A 203 -15.42 -9.09 -7.81
C LYS A 203 -14.19 -8.79 -6.96
N VAL A 204 -14.29 -8.91 -5.64
CA VAL A 204 -13.13 -8.75 -4.74
C VAL A 204 -12.10 -9.86 -5.00
N GLU A 205 -12.52 -11.10 -5.15
CA GLU A 205 -11.63 -12.21 -5.49
C GLU A 205 -10.96 -12.02 -6.86
N LEU A 206 -11.70 -11.55 -7.87
CA LEU A 206 -11.14 -11.23 -9.18
C LEU A 206 -10.13 -10.08 -9.12
N LEU A 207 -10.36 -9.07 -8.28
CA LEU A 207 -9.40 -7.99 -8.04
C LEU A 207 -8.11 -8.53 -7.39
N LEU A 208 -8.23 -9.36 -6.35
CA LEU A 208 -7.08 -10.00 -5.70
C LEU A 208 -6.25 -10.82 -6.68
N LYS A 209 -6.93 -11.58 -7.55
CA LYS A 209 -6.27 -12.35 -8.62
C LYS A 209 -5.57 -11.45 -9.63
N ALA A 210 -6.21 -10.36 -10.07
CA ALA A 210 -5.61 -9.42 -11.00
C ALA A 210 -4.37 -8.73 -10.39
N ILE A 211 -4.41 -8.38 -9.11
CA ILE A 211 -3.26 -7.86 -8.36
C ILE A 211 -2.12 -8.89 -8.35
N ASP A 212 -2.43 -10.16 -8.06
CA ASP A 212 -1.45 -11.23 -8.04
C ASP A 212 -0.78 -11.43 -9.41
N GLU A 213 -1.57 -11.39 -10.47
CA GLU A 213 -1.06 -11.45 -11.85
C GLU A 213 -0.17 -10.25 -12.19
N LEU A 214 -0.54 -9.04 -11.76
CA LEU A 214 0.28 -7.84 -11.95
C LEU A 214 1.61 -7.94 -11.20
N GLN A 215 1.59 -8.35 -9.93
CA GLN A 215 2.80 -8.59 -9.14
C GLN A 215 3.74 -9.59 -9.81
N ASN A 216 3.18 -10.69 -10.38
CA ASN A 216 3.96 -11.67 -11.15
C ASN A 216 4.62 -11.04 -12.40
N LYS A 217 3.89 -10.22 -13.16
CA LYS A 217 4.41 -9.56 -14.38
C LYS A 217 5.58 -8.63 -14.11
N VAL A 218 5.69 -8.09 -12.90
CA VAL A 218 6.77 -7.19 -12.49
C VAL A 218 7.74 -7.82 -11.49
N ASN A 219 7.66 -9.14 -11.33
CA ASN A 219 8.55 -9.95 -10.51
C ASN A 219 8.64 -9.51 -9.03
N MET A 220 7.50 -9.14 -8.44
CA MET A 220 7.39 -8.86 -7.00
C MET A 220 7.42 -10.15 -6.19
N PRO A 221 8.12 -10.18 -5.03
CA PRO A 221 8.03 -11.30 -4.10
C PRO A 221 6.60 -11.45 -3.56
N LYS A 222 6.20 -12.69 -3.26
CA LYS A 222 4.84 -13.02 -2.86
C LYS A 222 4.62 -12.93 -1.37
N THR A 223 5.65 -13.17 -0.59
CA THR A 223 5.61 -13.20 0.87
C THR A 223 6.77 -12.39 1.44
N ILE A 224 6.64 -11.99 2.69
CA ILE A 224 7.74 -11.32 3.42
C ILE A 224 8.96 -12.25 3.51
N LYS A 225 8.74 -13.56 3.61
CA LYS A 225 9.78 -14.58 3.57
C LYS A 225 10.50 -14.61 2.21
N ASP A 226 9.76 -14.57 1.10
CA ASP A 226 10.33 -14.53 -0.26
C ASP A 226 11.13 -13.25 -0.52
N ALA A 227 10.78 -12.16 0.17
CA ALA A 227 11.55 -10.91 0.13
C ALA A 227 12.89 -10.98 0.92
N GLY A 228 13.20 -12.12 1.53
CA GLY A 228 14.45 -12.39 2.23
C GLY A 228 14.48 -11.98 3.70
N VAL A 229 13.35 -11.68 4.31
CA VAL A 229 13.26 -11.36 5.73
C VAL A 229 13.42 -12.64 6.55
N SER A 230 14.40 -12.65 7.44
CA SER A 230 14.65 -13.79 8.36
C SER A 230 13.48 -13.98 9.31
N GLU A 231 13.02 -15.23 9.46
CA GLU A 231 11.93 -15.61 10.37
C GLU A 231 12.22 -15.18 11.82
N VAL A 232 13.45 -15.41 12.29
CA VAL A 232 13.86 -15.03 13.65
C VAL A 232 13.70 -13.52 13.85
N LYS A 233 14.28 -12.71 12.96
CA LYS A 233 14.18 -11.25 13.04
C LYS A 233 12.75 -10.76 12.92
N PHE A 234 11.96 -11.37 12.03
CA PHE A 234 10.55 -11.01 11.85
C PHE A 234 9.76 -11.20 13.16
N PHE A 235 9.88 -12.35 13.82
CA PHE A 235 9.16 -12.60 15.06
C PHE A 235 9.73 -11.83 16.26
N GLU A 236 11.01 -11.46 16.25
CA GLU A 236 11.60 -10.58 17.27
C GLU A 236 11.02 -9.18 17.24
N THR A 237 10.68 -8.66 16.03
CA THR A 237 10.18 -7.29 15.84
C THR A 237 8.65 -7.21 15.68
N LEU A 238 7.96 -8.34 15.53
CA LEU A 238 6.54 -8.38 15.14
C LEU A 238 5.63 -7.59 16.08
N ASP A 239 5.79 -7.75 17.39
CA ASP A 239 4.92 -7.09 18.37
C ASP A 239 5.12 -5.57 18.33
N GLU A 240 6.35 -5.10 18.18
CA GLU A 240 6.67 -3.69 18.06
C GLU A 240 6.16 -3.11 16.73
N MET A 241 6.31 -3.85 15.62
CA MET A 241 5.73 -3.45 14.33
C MET A 241 4.21 -3.31 14.40
N VAL A 242 3.54 -4.20 15.11
CA VAL A 242 2.07 -4.16 15.30
C VAL A 242 1.66 -2.92 16.09
N GLU A 243 2.32 -2.64 17.22
CA GLU A 243 2.04 -1.47 18.05
C GLU A 243 2.26 -0.18 17.25
N GLN A 244 3.40 -0.04 16.61
CA GLN A 244 3.71 1.14 15.80
C GLN A 244 2.80 1.28 14.57
N ALA A 245 2.35 0.18 13.94
CA ALA A 245 1.40 0.25 12.84
C ALA A 245 0.00 0.65 13.31
N PHE A 246 -0.41 0.22 14.49
CA PHE A 246 -1.67 0.64 15.10
C PHE A 246 -1.70 2.14 15.37
N ASP A 247 -0.59 2.72 15.83
CA ASP A 247 -0.45 4.15 16.16
C ASP A 247 -0.05 5.01 14.94
N ASP A 248 0.16 4.39 13.77
CA ASP A 248 0.52 5.13 12.56
C ASP A 248 -0.63 6.04 12.11
N GLN A 249 -0.27 7.24 11.66
CA GLN A 249 -1.26 8.25 11.23
C GLN A 249 -2.19 7.78 10.11
N CYS A 250 -1.74 6.85 9.26
CA CYS A 250 -2.54 6.34 8.14
C CYS A 250 -3.67 5.41 8.64
N THR A 251 -3.52 4.78 9.79
CA THR A 251 -4.49 3.83 10.35
C THR A 251 -5.86 4.46 10.56
N GLY A 252 -5.90 5.75 10.95
CA GLY A 252 -7.14 6.47 11.22
C GLY A 252 -8.08 6.66 10.03
N ALA A 253 -7.55 6.65 8.80
CA ALA A 253 -8.34 6.84 7.58
C ALA A 253 -8.77 5.51 6.93
N ASN A 254 -8.33 4.36 7.47
CA ASN A 254 -8.72 3.05 6.96
C ASN A 254 -10.22 2.80 7.11
N PRO A 255 -10.90 2.19 6.14
CA PRO A 255 -12.36 1.97 6.19
C PRO A 255 -12.79 1.08 7.36
N ARG A 256 -11.96 0.12 7.77
CA ARG A 256 -12.16 -0.72 8.94
C ARG A 256 -11.03 -0.49 9.93
N TYR A 257 -11.34 -0.01 11.14
CA TYR A 257 -10.34 0.22 12.17
C TYR A 257 -9.85 -1.13 12.74
N PRO A 258 -8.54 -1.43 12.66
CA PRO A 258 -8.02 -2.73 13.06
C PRO A 258 -7.88 -2.86 14.58
N LEU A 259 -7.90 -4.10 15.07
CA LEU A 259 -7.35 -4.44 16.36
C LEU A 259 -5.86 -4.84 16.19
N MET A 260 -5.05 -4.66 17.23
CA MET A 260 -3.64 -5.09 17.20
C MET A 260 -3.49 -6.57 16.84
N LYS A 261 -4.42 -7.41 17.35
CA LYS A 261 -4.44 -8.83 17.00
C LYS A 261 -4.64 -9.07 15.51
N GLU A 262 -5.51 -8.31 14.85
CA GLU A 262 -5.80 -8.42 13.43
C GLU A 262 -4.59 -7.97 12.58
N LEU A 263 -3.91 -6.87 12.98
CA LEU A 263 -2.66 -6.45 12.35
C LEU A 263 -1.58 -7.54 12.46
N LYS A 264 -1.46 -8.16 13.62
CA LYS A 264 -0.52 -9.27 13.85
C LYS A 264 -0.82 -10.47 12.94
N GLU A 265 -2.09 -10.86 12.84
CA GLU A 265 -2.53 -11.94 11.95
C GLU A 265 -2.23 -11.63 10.49
N MET A 266 -2.51 -10.41 10.02
CA MET A 266 -2.17 -9.97 8.65
C MET A 266 -0.67 -10.02 8.38
N TYR A 267 0.18 -9.59 9.32
CA TYR A 267 1.65 -9.70 9.17
C TYR A 267 2.11 -11.15 9.07
N ILE A 268 1.59 -12.04 9.92
CA ILE A 268 1.95 -13.46 9.91
C ILE A 268 1.51 -14.12 8.60
N THR A 269 0.27 -13.85 8.16
CA THR A 269 -0.23 -14.37 6.88
C THR A 269 0.59 -13.85 5.70
N SER A 270 0.96 -12.57 5.70
CA SER A 270 1.84 -11.99 4.69
C SER A 270 3.27 -12.56 4.72
N TYR A 271 3.73 -13.06 5.87
CA TYR A 271 5.05 -13.69 5.99
C TYR A 271 5.10 -15.08 5.33
N TYR A 272 4.09 -15.92 5.56
CA TYR A 272 4.07 -17.30 5.05
C TYR A 272 3.27 -17.49 3.75
N GLY A 273 2.37 -16.58 3.42
CA GLY A 273 1.35 -16.74 2.37
C GLY A 273 0.14 -17.57 2.85
N GLU A 274 -0.79 -17.88 1.96
CA GLU A 274 -2.11 -18.46 2.25
C GLU A 274 -2.11 -19.94 2.72
N LYS A 275 -0.99 -20.52 3.06
CA LYS A 275 -0.97 -21.87 3.63
C LYS A 275 -1.47 -21.83 5.07
N GLU A 276 -2.78 -21.94 5.24
CA GLU A 276 -3.50 -21.84 6.53
C GLU A 276 -2.90 -22.69 7.67
N GLU A 277 -2.39 -23.90 7.36
CA GLU A 277 -1.81 -24.79 8.36
C GLU A 277 -0.47 -24.26 8.90
N ALA A 278 0.38 -23.73 8.04
CA ALA A 278 1.67 -23.18 8.46
C ALA A 278 1.53 -21.89 9.29
N VAL A 279 0.50 -21.09 9.01
CA VAL A 279 0.20 -19.87 9.77
C VAL A 279 -0.26 -20.18 11.19
N LYS A 280 -1.11 -21.19 11.36
CA LYS A 280 -1.60 -21.63 12.68
C LYS A 280 -0.48 -22.23 13.53
N GLU A 281 0.33 -23.09 12.94
CA GLU A 281 1.47 -23.74 13.63
C GLU A 281 2.53 -22.73 14.06
N ALA A 282 2.89 -21.79 13.18
CA ALA A 282 3.89 -20.76 13.50
C ALA A 282 3.42 -19.79 14.60
N ALA A 283 2.14 -19.41 14.60
CA ALA A 283 1.57 -18.57 15.65
C ALA A 283 1.59 -19.26 17.03
N VAL A 284 1.30 -20.56 17.07
CA VAL A 284 1.34 -21.38 18.30
C VAL A 284 2.77 -21.53 18.80
N GLU A 285 3.74 -21.81 17.93
CA GLU A 285 5.15 -21.92 18.32
C GLU A 285 5.76 -20.60 18.83
N ALA A 286 5.43 -19.48 18.19
CA ALA A 286 5.92 -18.17 18.61
C ALA A 286 5.40 -17.78 20.00
N THR A 287 4.13 -18.10 20.30
CA THR A 287 3.53 -17.87 21.62
C THR A 287 4.18 -18.76 22.69
N ALA A 288 4.41 -20.05 22.39
CA ALA A 288 5.04 -21.00 23.31
C ALA A 288 6.52 -20.69 23.61
N LYS A 289 7.26 -20.15 22.61
CA LYS A 289 8.65 -19.71 22.81
C LYS A 289 8.76 -18.47 23.70
N LYS A 290 7.79 -17.53 23.64
CA LYS A 290 7.73 -16.36 24.53
C LYS A 290 7.41 -16.74 25.98
N GLU A 291 6.48 -17.64 26.19
CA GLU A 291 6.15 -18.13 27.56
C GLU A 291 7.31 -18.85 28.24
N LYS A 292 8.16 -19.53 27.46
CA LYS A 292 9.39 -20.20 27.99
C LYS A 292 10.54 -19.21 28.26
N LYS A 293 10.59 -18.05 27.66
CA LYS A 293 11.63 -17.02 27.94
C LYS A 293 11.27 -16.12 29.12
N ASN A 294 10.01 -16.07 29.52
CA ASN A 294 9.52 -15.26 30.65
C ASN A 294 9.35 -16.07 31.95
N LYS A 295 9.76 -17.34 31.96
CA LYS A 295 9.97 -18.19 33.14
C LYS A 295 11.47 -18.40 33.35
#